data_40505b0ba9a7fbb582c9aed512068d2a
#
_entry.id   40505b0ba9a7fbb582c9aed512068d2a
#
_cell.length_a   1.000
_cell.length_b   1.000
_cell.length_c   1.000
_cell.angle_alpha   90.00
_cell.angle_beta   90.00
_cell.angle_gamma   90.00
#
_symmetry.space_group_name_H-M   'P 1'
#
loop_
_entity.id
_entity.type
_entity.pdbx_description
1 polymer ?
#
loop_
_entity_poly.entity_id
_entity_poly.type
_entity_poly.pdbx_seq_one_letter_code
_entity_poly.pdbx_strand_id
1 'polypeptide(L)'
;MQPTISIPKHWDYPRFALEQRTQQGIILGLHYYPNGTELAEQFGAGWRYALMSRKNYDELFHFEENQIQLLSPQELVSQITAEIEFYQHQIAILQQQLGGNSG
;
A
#
# COMPACT_ATOMS: atom_id res chain seq x y z
N MET A 1 4.46 -7.32 11.73
CA MET A 1 3.35 -6.72 12.51
C MET A 1 2.62 -5.71 11.65
N GLN A 2 1.34 -5.81 11.57
CA GLN A 2 0.54 -4.84 10.82
C GLN A 2 0.27 -3.61 11.70
N PRO A 3 0.37 -2.40 11.12
CA PRO A 3 0.00 -1.22 11.87
C PRO A 3 -1.49 -1.23 12.23
N THR A 4 -1.81 -0.67 13.38
CA THR A 4 -3.19 -0.57 13.84
C THR A 4 -3.60 0.89 13.93
N ILE A 5 -4.89 1.14 13.73
CA ILE A 5 -5.46 2.48 13.86
C ILE A 5 -6.64 2.41 14.83
N SER A 6 -6.89 3.53 15.52
CA SER A 6 -8.05 3.68 16.37
C SER A 6 -9.20 4.25 15.56
N ILE A 7 -10.35 3.60 15.63
CA ILE A 7 -11.54 4.00 14.88
C ILE A 7 -12.68 4.25 15.85
N PRO A 8 -13.36 5.42 15.76
CA PRO A 8 -14.56 5.65 16.59
C PRO A 8 -15.61 4.56 16.36
N LYS A 9 -16.33 4.22 17.41
CA LYS A 9 -17.29 3.11 17.39
C LYS A 9 -18.38 3.23 16.35
N HIS A 10 -18.75 4.45 15.99
CA HIS A 10 -19.84 4.70 15.05
C HIS A 10 -19.39 4.78 13.60
N TRP A 11 -18.09 4.64 13.33
CA TRP A 11 -17.57 4.59 11.97
C TRP A 11 -17.55 3.15 11.47
N ASP A 12 -17.72 2.98 10.18
CA ASP A 12 -17.49 1.70 9.53
C ASP A 12 -16.01 1.39 9.52
N TYR A 13 -15.66 0.10 9.60
CA TYR A 13 -14.28 -0.30 9.51
C TYR A 13 -13.81 -0.22 8.07
N PRO A 14 -12.55 0.21 7.84
CA PRO A 14 -12.01 0.18 6.50
C PRO A 14 -11.84 -1.26 6.03
N ARG A 15 -12.09 -1.48 4.74
CA ARG A 15 -11.91 -2.81 4.13
C ARG A 15 -10.46 -3.18 3.94
N PHE A 16 -9.58 -2.18 3.87
CA PHE A 16 -8.17 -2.38 3.57
C PHE A 16 -7.32 -1.77 4.68
N ALA A 17 -6.15 -2.33 4.91
CA ALA A 17 -5.23 -1.90 5.95
C ALA A 17 -4.00 -1.21 5.37
N LEU A 18 -3.33 -0.43 6.21
CA LEU A 18 -2.03 0.14 5.85
C LEU A 18 -1.06 -0.98 5.47
N GLU A 19 -0.26 -0.71 4.46
CA GLU A 19 0.74 -1.62 3.90
C GLU A 19 0.17 -2.80 3.14
N GLN A 20 -1.15 -2.91 3.05
CA GLN A 20 -1.78 -3.98 2.27
C GLN A 20 -1.50 -3.79 0.78
N ARG A 21 -1.19 -4.88 0.11
CA ARG A 21 -0.93 -4.89 -1.33
C ARG A 21 -2.21 -5.15 -2.08
N THR A 22 -2.48 -4.32 -3.08
CA THR A 22 -3.68 -4.43 -3.91
C THR A 22 -3.28 -4.36 -5.39
N GLN A 23 -4.25 -4.60 -6.26
CA GLN A 23 -4.01 -4.45 -7.70
C GLN A 23 -3.63 -3.01 -8.08
N GLN A 24 -4.11 -2.03 -7.33
CA GLN A 24 -3.85 -0.62 -7.58
C GLN A 24 -2.55 -0.12 -6.95
N GLY A 25 -1.97 -0.86 -6.02
CA GLY A 25 -0.75 -0.49 -5.33
C GLY A 25 -0.76 -0.83 -3.86
N ILE A 26 0.18 -0.26 -3.12
CA ILE A 26 0.35 -0.49 -1.69
C ILE A 26 -0.34 0.64 -0.94
N ILE A 27 -1.15 0.30 0.06
CA ILE A 27 -1.90 1.29 0.82
C ILE A 27 -0.97 1.98 1.82
N LEU A 28 -0.79 3.28 1.67
CA LEU A 28 0.06 4.09 2.53
C LEU A 28 -0.72 5.02 3.45
N GLY A 29 -2.00 5.27 3.17
CA GLY A 29 -2.79 6.17 3.99
C GLY A 29 -4.27 5.88 3.90
N LEU A 30 -4.98 6.28 4.95
CA LEU A 30 -6.43 6.13 5.06
C LEU A 30 -7.03 7.47 5.48
N HIS A 31 -8.15 7.83 4.85
CA HIS A 31 -8.96 8.98 5.24
C HIS A 31 -10.42 8.58 5.32
N TYR A 32 -11.11 9.11 6.31
CA TYR A 32 -12.54 8.86 6.44
C TYR A 32 -13.31 10.17 6.43
N TYR A 33 -14.35 10.24 5.60
CA TYR A 33 -15.27 11.37 5.55
C TYR A 33 -16.61 10.93 6.11
N PRO A 34 -16.92 11.30 7.39
CA PRO A 34 -18.19 10.90 7.99
C PRO A 34 -19.39 11.53 7.29
N ASN A 35 -20.49 10.80 7.22
CA ASN A 35 -21.74 11.32 6.69
C ASN A 35 -22.14 12.60 7.42
N GLY A 36 -22.71 13.55 6.69
CA GLY A 36 -23.18 14.80 7.24
C GLY A 36 -22.13 15.89 7.40
N THR A 37 -20.91 15.63 6.97
CA THR A 37 -19.83 16.63 7.00
C THR A 37 -19.69 17.31 5.64
N GLU A 38 -19.12 18.51 5.66
CA GLU A 38 -18.83 19.24 4.42
C GLU A 38 -17.91 18.46 3.49
N LEU A 39 -16.91 17.82 4.05
CA LEU A 39 -15.97 17.03 3.25
C LEU A 39 -16.67 15.84 2.60
N ALA A 40 -17.61 15.21 3.30
CA ALA A 40 -18.37 14.11 2.73
C ALA A 40 -19.29 14.58 1.60
N GLU A 41 -19.86 15.79 1.71
CA GLU A 41 -20.66 16.37 0.63
C GLU A 41 -19.81 16.69 -0.60
N GLN A 42 -18.60 17.13 -0.38
CA GLN A 42 -17.70 17.56 -1.43
C GLN A 42 -17.01 16.38 -2.12
N PHE A 43 -16.56 15.40 -1.34
CA PHE A 43 -15.75 14.27 -1.85
C PHE A 43 -16.43 12.90 -1.74
N GLY A 44 -17.62 12.85 -1.15
CA GLY A 44 -18.32 11.59 -0.87
C GLY A 44 -17.95 11.04 0.50
N ALA A 45 -18.94 10.44 1.17
CA ALA A 45 -18.73 9.84 2.49
C ALA A 45 -17.96 8.51 2.37
N GLY A 46 -17.30 8.12 3.46
CA GLY A 46 -16.65 6.84 3.58
C GLY A 46 -15.13 6.91 3.51
N TRP A 47 -14.53 5.77 3.36
CA TRP A 47 -13.07 5.63 3.35
C TRP A 47 -12.47 5.99 2.01
N ARG A 48 -11.31 6.64 2.09
CA ARG A 48 -10.44 6.96 0.96
C ARG A 48 -9.06 6.42 1.26
N TYR A 49 -8.37 5.98 0.23
CA TYR A 49 -7.07 5.33 0.37
C TYR A 49 -6.04 6.03 -0.49
N ALA A 50 -4.88 6.29 0.10
CA ALA A 50 -3.72 6.78 -0.63
C ALA A 50 -2.83 5.59 -0.93
N LEU A 51 -2.56 5.34 -2.20
CA LEU A 51 -1.80 4.19 -2.65
C LEU A 51 -0.57 4.62 -3.42
N MET A 52 0.51 3.88 -3.20
CA MET A 52 1.74 4.03 -3.97
C MET A 52 1.73 2.99 -5.08
N SER A 53 1.80 3.45 -6.32
CA SER A 53 1.87 2.54 -7.45
C SER A 53 3.21 1.81 -7.48
N ARG A 54 3.19 0.54 -7.85
CA ARG A 54 4.42 -0.24 -8.03
C ARG A 54 5.25 0.24 -9.21
N LYS A 55 4.62 0.91 -10.16
CA LYS A 55 5.31 1.42 -11.35
C LYS A 55 5.90 2.80 -11.14
N ASN A 56 5.36 3.56 -10.20
CA ASN A 56 5.79 4.93 -9.96
C ASN A 56 5.77 5.22 -8.47
N TYR A 57 6.92 5.07 -7.83
CA TYR A 57 7.06 5.23 -6.38
C TYR A 57 7.00 6.69 -5.93
N ASP A 58 7.07 7.62 -6.87
CA ASP A 58 7.10 9.05 -6.54
C ASP A 58 5.71 9.66 -6.49
N GLU A 59 4.68 8.91 -6.87
CA GLU A 59 3.32 9.43 -6.91
C GLU A 59 2.39 8.62 -6.01
N LEU A 60 1.50 9.34 -5.35
CA LEU A 60 0.40 8.75 -4.61
C LEU A 60 -0.89 8.93 -5.39
N PHE A 61 -1.67 7.88 -5.44
CA PHE A 61 -2.99 7.90 -6.07
C PHE A 61 -4.04 7.72 -4.99
N HIS A 62 -5.17 8.39 -5.16
CA HIS A 62 -6.26 8.34 -4.19
C HIS A 62 -7.43 7.56 -4.79
N PHE A 63 -7.92 6.59 -4.04
CA PHE A 63 -9.01 5.72 -4.47
C PHE A 63 -10.08 5.60 -3.42
N GLU A 64 -11.32 5.40 -3.89
CA GLU A 64 -12.43 4.96 -3.04
C GLU A 64 -12.34 3.46 -2.84
N GLU A 65 -13.00 2.96 -1.78
CA GLU A 65 -12.97 1.52 -1.48
C GLU A 65 -13.38 0.65 -2.65
N ASN A 66 -14.41 1.08 -3.38
CA ASN A 66 -14.94 0.29 -4.50
C ASN A 66 -14.03 0.28 -5.73
N GLN A 67 -13.00 1.09 -5.74
CA GLN A 67 -12.03 1.14 -6.85
C GLN A 67 -10.84 0.24 -6.61
N ILE A 68 -10.73 -0.33 -5.42
CA ILE A 68 -9.58 -1.14 -5.02
C ILE A 68 -9.95 -2.62 -5.05
N GLN A 69 -9.12 -3.42 -5.71
CA GLN A 69 -9.29 -4.87 -5.77
C GLN A 69 -8.10 -5.55 -5.12
N LEU A 70 -8.39 -6.58 -4.34
CA LEU A 70 -7.34 -7.39 -3.73
C LEU A 70 -6.60 -8.19 -4.79
N LEU A 71 -5.33 -8.45 -4.53
CA LEU A 71 -4.57 -9.41 -5.31
C LEU A 71 -5.07 -10.81 -4.99
N SER A 72 -5.05 -11.70 -6.00
CA SER A 72 -5.24 -13.11 -5.73
C SER A 72 -4.06 -13.63 -4.89
N PRO A 73 -4.23 -14.74 -4.16
CA PRO A 73 -3.10 -15.33 -3.44
C PRO A 73 -1.88 -15.62 -4.33
N GLN A 74 -2.11 -16.03 -5.55
CA GLN A 74 -1.04 -16.29 -6.52
C GLN A 74 -0.32 -15.02 -6.93
N GLU A 75 -1.08 -13.96 -7.20
CA GLU A 75 -0.50 -12.67 -7.53
C GLU A 75 0.32 -12.11 -6.38
N LEU A 76 -0.18 -12.25 -5.16
CA LEU A 76 0.51 -11.78 -3.97
C LEU A 76 1.85 -12.52 -3.79
N VAL A 77 1.83 -13.84 -3.92
CA VAL A 77 3.06 -14.64 -3.84
C VAL A 77 4.05 -14.22 -4.92
N SER A 78 3.57 -14.04 -6.15
CA SER A 78 4.44 -13.62 -7.26
C SER A 78 5.08 -12.27 -7.01
N GLN A 79 4.32 -11.30 -6.50
CA GLN A 79 4.87 -9.98 -6.20
C GLN A 79 5.91 -10.01 -5.10
N ILE A 80 5.61 -10.71 -4.01
CA ILE A 80 6.53 -10.81 -2.87
C ILE A 80 7.80 -11.55 -3.29
N THR A 81 7.67 -12.63 -4.04
CA THR A 81 8.82 -13.39 -4.53
C THR A 81 9.71 -12.54 -5.41
N ALA A 82 9.10 -11.77 -6.32
CA ALA A 82 9.85 -10.88 -7.21
C ALA A 82 10.63 -9.82 -6.42
N GLU A 83 10.02 -9.26 -5.37
CA GLU A 83 10.70 -8.29 -4.52
C GLU A 83 11.86 -8.92 -3.74
N ILE A 84 11.65 -10.11 -3.21
CA ILE A 84 12.72 -10.83 -2.52
C ILE A 84 13.91 -11.05 -3.44
N GLU A 85 13.65 -11.50 -4.66
CA GLU A 85 14.70 -11.71 -5.66
C GLU A 85 15.42 -10.41 -6.01
N PHE A 86 14.65 -9.34 -6.15
CA PHE A 86 15.23 -8.02 -6.42
C PHE A 86 16.17 -7.59 -5.29
N TYR A 87 15.73 -7.71 -4.03
CA TYR A 87 16.56 -7.32 -2.90
C TYR A 87 17.77 -8.22 -2.72
N GLN A 88 17.61 -9.51 -2.97
CA GLN A 88 18.73 -10.45 -2.94
C GLN A 88 19.80 -10.08 -3.97
N HIS A 89 19.34 -9.67 -5.17
CA HIS A 89 20.23 -9.21 -6.22
C HIS A 89 20.98 -7.93 -5.81
N GLN A 90 20.26 -6.99 -5.19
CA GLN A 90 20.88 -5.76 -4.70
C GLN A 90 21.93 -6.04 -3.63
N ILE A 91 21.61 -6.94 -2.71
CA ILE A 91 22.55 -7.36 -1.67
C ILE A 91 23.80 -7.97 -2.30
N ALA A 92 23.62 -8.85 -3.29
CA ALA A 92 24.73 -9.50 -3.97
C ALA A 92 25.65 -8.48 -4.65
N ILE A 93 25.07 -7.46 -5.29
CA ILE A 93 25.84 -6.38 -5.92
C ILE A 93 26.67 -5.63 -4.87
N LEU A 94 26.05 -5.29 -3.75
CA LEU A 94 26.74 -4.57 -2.68
C LEU A 94 27.88 -5.39 -2.07
N GLN A 95 27.63 -6.69 -1.85
CA GLN A 95 28.66 -7.59 -1.36
C GLN A 95 29.81 -7.72 -2.33
N GLN A 96 29.51 -7.76 -3.62
CA GLN A 96 30.52 -7.82 -4.66
C GLN A 96 31.39 -6.57 -4.68
N GLN A 97 30.79 -5.40 -4.48
CA GLN A 97 31.52 -4.15 -4.39
C GLN A 97 32.48 -4.13 -3.18
N LEU A 98 32.01 -4.66 -2.05
CA LEU A 98 32.87 -4.80 -0.88
C LEU A 98 34.04 -5.73 -1.16
N GLY A 99 33.78 -6.89 -1.72
CA GLY A 99 34.82 -7.87 -2.04
C GLY A 99 35.76 -7.40 -3.14
N GLY A 100 35.22 -6.71 -4.15
CA GLY A 100 36.01 -6.20 -5.25
C GLY A 100 37.03 -5.14 -4.84
N ASN A 101 36.74 -4.40 -3.79
CA ASN A 101 37.63 -3.36 -3.28
C ASN A 101 38.76 -3.92 -2.43
N SER A 102 38.68 -5.15 -2.00
CA SER A 102 39.67 -5.76 -1.12
C SER A 102 40.71 -6.58 -1.85
N GLY A 103 40.48 -6.75 -3.14
CA GLY A 103 41.37 -7.59 -3.95
C GLY A 103 42.39 -6.85 -4.72
#